data_1626628d4867cd9b94f8247d200a0b44
#
_entry.id   1626628d4867cd9b94f8247d200a0b44
#
_cell.length_a   1.000
_cell.length_b   1.000
_cell.length_c   1.000
_cell.angle_alpha   90.00
_cell.angle_beta   90.00
_cell.angle_gamma   90.00
#
_symmetry.space_group_name_H-M   'P 1'
#
loop_
_entity.id
_entity.type
_entity.pdbx_description
1 polymer ?
#
loop_
_entity_poly.entity_id
_entity_poly.type
_entity_poly.pdbx_seq_one_letter_code
_entity_poly.pdbx_strand_id
1 'polypeptide(L)'
;MIPILLCLVVGVADGDTLTVLCKGSEKMKIRLSEIDAPEKRQPFGSRSKLSLSSMCLQKKAKIKPQAKDRYGRIVARVICDGVDANEEQIKRGMAWVYDKYVKDQSLYSIQNKARASKKGLWADNKPIKPWEYRRGNKR
;
A
#
# COMPACT_ATOMS: atom_id res chain seq x y z
N MET A 1 -20.37 11.18 -3.25
CA MET A 1 -18.95 11.53 -3.11
C MET A 1 -18.46 11.27 -1.70
N ILE A 2 -17.44 10.46 -1.54
CA ILE A 2 -16.89 10.17 -0.22
C ILE A 2 -15.88 11.26 0.13
N PRO A 3 -16.02 11.94 1.27
CA PRO A 3 -15.14 13.05 1.61
C PRO A 3 -13.71 12.60 1.91
N ILE A 4 -12.77 13.50 1.65
CA ILE A 4 -11.36 13.30 2.01
C ILE A 4 -11.23 13.46 3.53
N LEU A 5 -10.53 12.53 4.17
CA LEU A 5 -10.26 12.58 5.60
C LEU A 5 -8.83 13.05 5.85
N LEU A 6 -8.64 13.85 6.89
CA LEU A 6 -7.31 14.26 7.35
C LEU A 6 -7.05 13.56 8.67
N CYS A 7 -6.05 12.69 8.69
CA CYS A 7 -5.79 11.83 9.84
C CYS A 7 -4.30 11.74 10.15
N LEU A 8 -3.97 11.33 11.36
CA LEU A 8 -2.60 11.06 11.76
C LEU A 8 -2.34 9.55 11.61
N VAL A 9 -1.25 9.17 10.95
CA VAL A 9 -0.87 7.77 10.83
C VAL A 9 -0.20 7.34 12.13
N VAL A 10 -0.81 6.39 12.82
CA VAL A 10 -0.33 5.92 14.13
C VAL A 10 0.23 4.51 14.10
N GLY A 11 0.04 3.79 13.00
CA GLY A 11 0.58 2.43 12.85
C GLY A 11 0.66 1.99 11.41
N VAL A 12 1.55 1.03 11.16
CA VAL A 12 1.72 0.39 9.85
C VAL A 12 1.72 -1.10 10.09
N ALA A 13 0.77 -1.82 9.50
CA ALA A 13 0.66 -3.27 9.68
C ALA A 13 1.55 -4.02 8.68
N ASP A 14 1.56 -3.57 7.43
CA ASP A 14 2.40 -4.11 6.36
C ASP A 14 2.55 -3.04 5.28
N GLY A 15 3.07 -3.41 4.11
CA GLY A 15 3.40 -2.45 3.06
C GLY A 15 2.21 -1.78 2.37
N ASP A 16 0.99 -2.17 2.70
CA ASP A 16 -0.21 -1.58 2.10
C ASP A 16 -1.35 -1.34 3.10
N THR A 17 -1.07 -1.41 4.40
CA THR A 17 -2.11 -1.26 5.43
C THR A 17 -1.63 -0.36 6.57
N LEU A 18 -2.43 0.66 6.84
CA LEU A 18 -2.16 1.67 7.87
C LEU A 18 -3.26 1.67 8.93
N THR A 19 -2.89 2.13 10.12
CA THR A 19 -3.86 2.54 11.12
C THR A 19 -3.73 4.04 11.28
N VAL A 20 -4.86 4.75 11.20
CA VAL A 20 -4.90 6.19 11.31
C VAL A 20 -5.81 6.61 12.46
N LEU A 21 -5.50 7.78 13.01
CA LEU A 21 -6.30 8.40 14.05
C LEU A 21 -6.91 9.66 13.45
N CYS A 22 -8.21 9.63 13.32
CA CYS A 22 -8.94 10.73 12.71
C CYS A 22 -9.64 11.55 13.80
N LYS A 23 -10.44 12.49 13.37
CA LYS A 23 -11.16 13.42 14.23
C LYS A 23 -11.82 12.70 15.41
N GLY A 24 -11.63 13.20 16.63
CA GLY A 24 -12.26 12.65 17.81
C GLY A 24 -11.64 11.38 18.34
N SER A 25 -10.39 11.09 18.00
CA SER A 25 -9.63 9.93 18.48
C SER A 25 -10.15 8.60 17.97
N GLU A 26 -10.85 8.61 16.84
CA GLU A 26 -11.33 7.40 16.20
C GLU A 26 -10.22 6.75 15.38
N LYS A 27 -9.90 5.51 15.70
CA LYS A 27 -8.91 4.72 14.94
C LYS A 27 -9.60 4.01 13.78
N MET A 28 -8.97 4.07 12.63
CA MET A 28 -9.48 3.43 11.41
C MET A 28 -8.36 2.69 10.71
N LYS A 29 -8.68 1.54 10.13
CA LYS A 29 -7.74 0.79 9.30
C LYS A 29 -7.93 1.18 7.84
N ILE A 30 -6.81 1.51 7.19
CA ILE A 30 -6.79 1.95 5.81
C ILE A 30 -5.99 0.94 4.99
N ARG A 31 -6.62 0.40 3.96
CA ARG A 31 -5.98 -0.45 2.96
C ARG A 31 -5.65 0.43 1.75
N LEU A 32 -4.36 0.54 1.42
CA LEU A 32 -3.98 1.32 0.24
C LEU A 32 -4.60 0.67 -0.99
N SER A 33 -5.32 1.48 -1.79
CA SER A 33 -6.04 0.99 -2.96
C SER A 33 -5.09 0.72 -4.12
N GLU A 34 -5.49 -0.19 -5.01
CA GLU A 34 -4.89 -0.42 -6.33
C GLU A 34 -3.50 -1.03 -6.30
N ILE A 35 -2.93 -1.25 -5.13
CA ILE A 35 -1.63 -1.91 -4.97
C ILE A 35 -1.77 -3.12 -4.06
N ASP A 36 -0.80 -4.04 -4.15
CA ASP A 36 -0.73 -5.19 -3.26
C ASP A 36 0.73 -5.40 -2.87
N ALA A 37 1.00 -5.31 -1.58
CA ALA A 37 2.35 -5.42 -1.06
C ALA A 37 2.66 -6.87 -0.68
N PRO A 38 3.96 -7.27 -0.69
CA PRO A 38 4.33 -8.60 -0.22
C PRO A 38 3.83 -8.85 1.19
N GLU A 39 3.38 -10.07 1.42
CA GLU A 39 2.90 -10.50 2.72
C GLU A 39 4.04 -10.48 3.75
N LYS A 40 3.69 -10.42 5.02
CA LYS A 40 4.65 -10.31 6.11
C LYS A 40 5.76 -11.36 6.02
N ARG A 41 5.42 -12.60 5.67
CA ARG A 41 6.38 -13.71 5.56
C ARG A 41 6.95 -13.90 4.17
N GLN A 42 6.44 -13.16 3.20
CA GLN A 42 6.93 -13.20 1.83
C GLN A 42 8.25 -12.42 1.74
N PRO A 43 9.16 -12.81 0.83
CA PRO A 43 10.35 -11.99 0.56
C PRO A 43 9.94 -10.55 0.28
N PHE A 44 10.69 -9.61 0.86
CA PHE A 44 10.43 -8.16 0.81
C PHE A 44 9.23 -7.68 1.64
N GLY A 45 8.54 -8.56 2.36
CA GLY A 45 7.43 -8.14 3.22
C GLY A 45 7.86 -7.14 4.28
N SER A 46 8.96 -7.41 4.99
CA SER A 46 9.49 -6.50 6.01
C SER A 46 9.97 -5.18 5.42
N ARG A 47 10.65 -5.23 4.27
CA ARG A 47 11.13 -4.03 3.59
C ARG A 47 9.99 -3.16 3.11
N SER A 48 8.94 -3.79 2.58
CA SER A 48 7.75 -3.08 2.13
C SER A 48 7.08 -2.34 3.30
N LYS A 49 6.96 -3.01 4.45
CA LYS A 49 6.42 -2.39 5.66
C LYS A 49 7.28 -1.20 6.11
N LEU A 50 8.61 -1.38 6.13
CA LEU A 50 9.53 -0.31 6.51
C LEU A 50 9.45 0.88 5.55
N SER A 51 9.30 0.61 4.26
CA SER A 51 9.13 1.65 3.25
C SER A 51 7.89 2.50 3.53
N LEU A 52 6.76 1.85 3.77
CA LEU A 52 5.53 2.56 4.09
C LEU A 52 5.66 3.33 5.41
N SER A 53 6.28 2.72 6.41
CA SER A 53 6.52 3.38 7.69
C SER A 53 7.35 4.65 7.53
N SER A 54 8.39 4.59 6.70
CA SER A 54 9.26 5.75 6.49
C SER A 54 8.53 6.92 5.83
N MET A 55 7.52 6.62 5.01
CA MET A 55 6.72 7.65 4.34
C MET A 55 5.63 8.23 5.24
N CYS A 56 5.01 7.40 6.05
CA CYS A 56 3.71 7.71 6.62
C CYS A 56 3.64 7.72 8.14
N LEU A 57 4.46 6.92 8.83
CA LEU A 57 4.32 6.78 10.29
C LEU A 57 4.53 8.12 11.00
N GLN A 58 3.59 8.48 11.88
CA GLN A 58 3.57 9.74 12.62
C GLN A 58 3.42 10.98 11.74
N LYS A 59 2.95 10.79 10.51
CA LYS A 59 2.68 11.88 9.58
C LYS A 59 1.19 12.12 9.44
N LYS A 60 0.83 13.36 9.11
CA LYS A 60 -0.54 13.68 8.72
C LYS A 60 -0.77 13.18 7.31
N ALA A 61 -1.92 12.56 7.09
CA ALA A 61 -2.25 11.98 5.80
C ALA A 61 -3.62 12.43 5.33
N LYS A 62 -3.71 12.66 4.02
CA LYS A 62 -4.99 12.83 3.34
C LYS A 62 -5.43 11.45 2.89
N ILE A 63 -6.59 11.03 3.33
CA ILE A 63 -7.17 9.75 2.98
C ILE A 63 -8.29 10.02 1.97
N LYS A 64 -8.15 9.46 0.77
CA LYS A 64 -9.17 9.58 -0.29
C LYS A 64 -9.88 8.25 -0.43
N PRO A 65 -10.99 8.05 0.30
CA PRO A 65 -11.69 6.76 0.28
C PRO A 65 -12.24 6.43 -1.09
N GLN A 66 -12.13 5.17 -1.49
CA GLN A 66 -12.70 4.65 -2.72
C GLN A 66 -13.75 3.57 -2.45
N ALA A 67 -13.57 2.81 -1.37
CA ALA A 67 -14.46 1.71 -1.03
C ALA A 67 -14.27 1.33 0.43
N LYS A 68 -15.11 0.42 0.89
CA LYS A 68 -14.94 -0.22 2.19
C LYS A 68 -14.93 -1.73 1.92
N ASP A 69 -13.94 -2.44 2.44
CA ASP A 69 -13.86 -3.86 2.19
C ASP A 69 -14.69 -4.65 3.21
N ARG A 70 -14.79 -5.96 3.00
CA ARG A 70 -15.60 -6.82 3.87
C ARG A 70 -15.02 -6.99 5.28
N TYR A 71 -13.78 -6.54 5.50
CA TYR A 71 -13.14 -6.59 6.82
C TYR A 71 -13.27 -5.26 7.58
N GLY A 72 -14.01 -4.32 7.02
CA GLY A 72 -14.22 -3.01 7.65
C GLY A 72 -13.10 -2.00 7.42
N ARG A 73 -12.12 -2.33 6.56
CA ARG A 73 -11.07 -1.37 6.22
C ARG A 73 -11.56 -0.42 5.14
N ILE A 74 -11.12 0.82 5.24
CA ILE A 74 -11.35 1.78 4.16
C ILE A 74 -10.26 1.58 3.12
N VAL A 75 -10.68 1.34 1.88
CA VAL A 75 -9.77 1.19 0.74
C VAL A 75 -9.60 2.59 0.15
N ALA A 76 -8.36 3.09 0.11
CA ALA A 76 -8.14 4.50 -0.19
C ALA A 76 -6.80 4.77 -0.85
N ARG A 77 -6.75 5.90 -1.55
CA ARG A 77 -5.50 6.53 -1.94
C ARG A 77 -5.05 7.37 -0.76
N VAL A 78 -3.76 7.32 -0.42
CA VAL A 78 -3.23 7.95 0.79
C VAL A 78 -2.07 8.86 0.42
N ILE A 79 -2.13 10.11 0.88
CA ILE A 79 -1.07 11.08 0.67
C ILE A 79 -0.50 11.46 2.03
N CYS A 80 0.72 11.02 2.31
CA CYS A 80 1.40 11.25 3.58
C CYS A 80 2.38 12.40 3.40
N ASP A 81 2.11 13.52 4.08
CA ASP A 81 2.98 14.71 4.04
C ASP A 81 3.35 15.07 2.59
N GLY A 82 2.35 15.09 1.70
CA GLY A 82 2.52 15.46 0.30
C GLY A 82 2.98 14.34 -0.62
N VAL A 83 3.27 13.15 -0.10
CA VAL A 83 3.73 12.00 -0.90
C VAL A 83 2.59 11.01 -1.08
N ASP A 84 2.27 10.68 -2.34
CA ASP A 84 1.29 9.64 -2.67
C ASP A 84 1.90 8.28 -2.32
N ALA A 85 1.48 7.71 -1.20
CA ALA A 85 2.07 6.48 -0.69
C ALA A 85 1.78 5.27 -1.58
N ASN A 86 0.60 5.22 -2.21
CA ASN A 86 0.25 4.14 -3.13
C ASN A 86 1.24 4.11 -4.30
N GLU A 87 1.42 5.26 -4.94
CA GLU A 87 2.31 5.40 -6.07
C GLU A 87 3.77 5.19 -5.68
N GLU A 88 4.18 5.76 -4.55
CA GLU A 88 5.57 5.68 -4.10
C GLU A 88 5.99 4.25 -3.74
N GLN A 89 5.08 3.44 -3.19
CA GLN A 89 5.37 2.02 -2.94
C GLN A 89 5.65 1.27 -4.24
N ILE A 90 4.91 1.56 -5.30
CA ILE A 90 5.17 0.99 -6.62
C ILE A 90 6.53 1.47 -7.14
N LYS A 91 6.77 2.77 -7.05
CA LYS A 91 8.00 3.41 -7.55
C LYS A 91 9.25 2.85 -6.87
N ARG A 92 9.17 2.55 -5.58
CA ARG A 92 10.27 1.98 -4.81
C ARG A 92 10.46 0.48 -5.01
N GLY A 93 9.56 -0.17 -5.75
CA GLY A 93 9.59 -1.62 -5.92
C GLY A 93 9.19 -2.35 -4.65
N MET A 94 8.29 -1.78 -3.87
CA MET A 94 7.84 -2.36 -2.59
C MET A 94 6.41 -2.89 -2.65
N ALA A 95 5.74 -2.75 -3.79
CA ALA A 95 4.41 -3.29 -4.01
C ALA A 95 4.18 -3.50 -5.49
N TRP A 96 3.21 -4.35 -5.79
CA TRP A 96 2.74 -4.60 -7.15
C TRP A 96 1.49 -3.78 -7.42
N VAL A 97 1.28 -3.37 -8.67
CA VAL A 97 -0.05 -2.93 -9.10
C VAL A 97 -0.98 -4.13 -8.95
N TYR A 98 -2.12 -3.92 -8.30
CA TYR A 98 -3.08 -5.00 -8.06
C TYR A 98 -4.01 -5.11 -9.28
N ASP A 99 -3.69 -6.03 -10.18
CA ASP A 99 -4.36 -6.14 -11.48
C ASP A 99 -5.89 -6.18 -11.37
N LYS A 100 -6.40 -6.89 -10.37
CA LYS A 100 -7.85 -7.06 -10.19
C LYS A 100 -8.56 -5.75 -9.82
N TYR A 101 -7.88 -4.85 -9.12
CA TYR A 101 -8.51 -3.67 -8.53
C TYR A 101 -7.99 -2.34 -9.05
N VAL A 102 -6.99 -2.34 -9.93
CA VAL A 102 -6.40 -1.10 -10.42
C VAL A 102 -7.38 -0.34 -11.31
N LYS A 103 -7.46 0.97 -11.07
CA LYS A 103 -8.23 1.91 -11.90
C LYS A 103 -7.31 2.89 -12.61
N ASP A 104 -6.28 3.34 -11.92
CA ASP A 104 -5.28 4.26 -12.45
C ASP A 104 -4.24 3.49 -13.25
N GLN A 105 -4.42 3.44 -14.57
CA GLN A 105 -3.55 2.68 -15.46
C GLN A 105 -2.12 3.24 -15.50
N SER A 106 -1.91 4.50 -15.09
CA SER A 106 -0.57 5.08 -15.05
C SER A 106 0.35 4.37 -14.06
N LEU A 107 -0.22 3.65 -13.08
CA LEU A 107 0.58 2.89 -12.11
C LEU A 107 1.41 1.81 -12.78
N TYR A 108 0.95 1.26 -13.91
CA TYR A 108 1.72 0.25 -14.65
C TYR A 108 3.01 0.82 -15.23
N SER A 109 2.98 2.04 -15.72
CA SER A 109 4.19 2.71 -16.23
C SER A 109 5.24 2.83 -15.11
N ILE A 110 4.80 3.19 -13.92
CA ILE A 110 5.68 3.34 -12.76
C ILE A 110 6.24 1.97 -12.34
N GLN A 111 5.38 0.94 -12.32
CA GLN A 111 5.82 -0.42 -12.02
C GLN A 111 6.85 -0.92 -13.04
N ASN A 112 6.60 -0.67 -14.32
CA ASN A 112 7.52 -1.12 -15.37
C ASN A 112 8.88 -0.48 -15.24
N LYS A 113 8.95 0.79 -14.85
CA LYS A 113 10.23 1.48 -14.59
C LYS A 113 10.96 0.86 -13.39
N ALA A 114 10.24 0.60 -12.31
CA ALA A 114 10.84 -0.01 -11.13
C ALA A 114 11.38 -1.41 -11.47
N ARG A 115 10.61 -2.17 -12.23
CA ARG A 115 10.98 -3.52 -12.66
C ARG A 115 12.21 -3.49 -13.55
N ALA A 116 12.26 -2.61 -14.52
CA ALA A 116 13.40 -2.47 -15.43
C ALA A 116 14.67 -2.08 -14.68
N SER A 117 14.54 -1.27 -13.63
CA SER A 117 15.65 -0.84 -12.79
C SER A 117 15.99 -1.83 -11.67
N LYS A 118 15.27 -2.94 -11.58
CA LYS A 118 15.45 -3.98 -10.54
C LYS A 118 15.41 -3.42 -9.12
N LYS A 119 14.52 -2.46 -8.90
CA LYS A 119 14.33 -1.86 -7.57
C LYS A 119 13.55 -2.78 -6.65
N GLY A 120 13.95 -2.81 -5.38
CA GLY A 120 13.22 -3.54 -4.35
C GLY A 120 13.00 -5.00 -4.72
N LEU A 121 11.75 -5.44 -4.69
CA LEU A 121 11.37 -6.83 -4.98
C LEU A 121 11.75 -7.26 -6.39
N TRP A 122 11.93 -6.30 -7.32
CA TRP A 122 12.30 -6.61 -8.71
C TRP A 122 13.75 -7.01 -8.87
N ALA A 123 14.55 -6.93 -7.80
CA ALA A 123 15.91 -7.50 -7.78
C ALA A 123 15.88 -9.02 -7.66
N ASP A 124 14.76 -9.58 -7.20
CA ASP A 124 14.55 -11.03 -7.15
C ASP A 124 14.37 -11.57 -8.58
N ASN A 125 14.97 -12.72 -8.88
CA ASN A 125 14.85 -13.34 -10.21
C ASN A 125 13.44 -13.85 -10.50
N LYS A 126 12.69 -14.24 -9.46
CA LYS A 126 11.34 -14.78 -9.60
C LYS A 126 10.43 -14.18 -8.56
N PRO A 127 10.08 -12.89 -8.71
CA PRO A 127 9.19 -12.26 -7.77
C PRO A 127 7.80 -12.88 -7.86
N ILE A 128 7.19 -13.13 -6.70
CA ILE A 128 5.87 -13.76 -6.62
C ILE A 128 4.84 -12.69 -6.28
N LYS A 129 3.78 -12.63 -7.06
CA LYS A 129 2.67 -11.70 -6.81
C LYS A 129 2.06 -11.98 -5.44
N PRO A 130 1.80 -10.94 -4.63
CA PRO A 130 1.28 -11.16 -3.27
C PRO A 130 -0.02 -11.96 -3.24
N TRP A 131 -0.93 -11.73 -4.18
CA TRP A 131 -2.19 -12.47 -4.23
C TRP A 131 -2.00 -13.94 -4.60
N GLU A 132 -0.94 -14.27 -5.33
CA GLU A 132 -0.60 -15.66 -5.61
C GLU A 132 0.07 -16.32 -4.40
N TYR A 133 0.92 -15.57 -3.72
CA TYR A 133 1.57 -16.04 -2.50
C TYR A 133 0.54 -16.41 -1.42
N ARG A 134 -0.46 -15.54 -1.21
CA ARG A 134 -1.53 -15.81 -0.25
C ARG A 134 -2.29 -17.08 -0.60
N ARG A 135 -2.57 -17.28 -1.89
CA ARG A 135 -3.29 -18.45 -2.38
C ARG A 135 -2.51 -19.73 -2.14
N GLY A 136 -1.21 -19.71 -2.35
CA GLY A 136 -0.34 -20.85 -2.13
C GLY A 136 -0.17 -21.22 -0.66
N ASN A 137 -0.36 -20.27 0.26
CA ASN A 137 -0.16 -20.48 1.70
C ASN A 137 -1.44 -20.73 2.48
N LYS A 138 -2.55 -20.98 1.81
CA LYS A 138 -3.83 -21.26 2.46
C LYS A 138 -4.01 -22.69 2.90
N ARG A 139 -3.00 -23.48 2.85
CA ARG A 139 -3.07 -24.89 3.23
C ARG A 139 -2.88 -25.09 4.72
#